data_24edf5cc9f1d135788285e4121bbef10
#
_entry.id   24edf5cc9f1d135788285e4121bbef10
#
_cell.length_a   1.000
_cell.length_b   1.000
_cell.length_c   1.000
_cell.angle_alpha   90.00
_cell.angle_beta   90.00
_cell.angle_gamma   90.00
#
_symmetry.space_group_name_H-M   'P 1'
#
loop_
_entity.id
_entity.type
_entity.pdbx_description
1 polymer ?
#
loop_
_entity_poly.entity_id
_entity_poly.type
_entity_poly.pdbx_seq_one_letter_code
_entity_poly.pdbx_strand_id
1 'polypeptide(L)'
;MQQLRFNDPGFQKKVAKVFVRDAEPDDILKSKVSEIIESIKKGKDKAISKFTKIFDDVDIAPSKFRVNESDLSSAVNEVSAQTKKAIKLSQRNVQKFALASRRKNWKMRNDQGVSVGEIYQPYSRVGIYIPGGSAPLVSTVLMTVAIAKAAKVKEIVVCTPPGKNGKICSELLYALQQCGATSIYRVGGVQAIAAMSLGTKVIPKVDKIFGPGNSFVVEAKRQLFGNVSIDLLPGPSEILVLSDSSGRADFIASDLLAQAEHGGDSQVAFVTTSSKLLESVKEQLITQSKSLSRQKQIREVLKNGTTLVLVSSLNQGIQLANDFAPEHLSLLVKKPKEVIPKLNTSGAIFVGPYSAVAIGDFIAGPSHTLPTGGAGKSFSGLTVDMFQRRTSIVEVSKNSLNKSVESVKAFAEIEGLDAHGESVLLRRTD
;
A
#
# COMPACT_ATOMS: atom_id res chain seq x y z
N MET A 1 17.23 -1.59 21.42
CA MET A 1 17.12 -2.92 20.78
C MET A 1 16.78 -3.96 21.84
N GLN A 2 15.68 -4.67 21.63
CA GLN A 2 15.28 -5.81 22.45
C GLN A 2 15.94 -7.08 21.89
N GLN A 3 16.44 -7.96 22.74
CA GLN A 3 17.00 -9.26 22.35
C GLN A 3 16.17 -10.37 23.00
N LEU A 4 15.76 -11.36 22.20
CA LEU A 4 14.96 -12.52 22.66
C LEU A 4 15.65 -13.81 22.19
N ARG A 5 15.78 -14.78 23.06
CA ARG A 5 16.40 -16.07 22.76
C ARG A 5 15.44 -17.20 23.07
N PHE A 6 15.38 -18.20 22.22
CA PHE A 6 14.45 -19.34 22.35
C PHE A 6 14.53 -20.08 23.70
N ASN A 7 15.66 -20.00 24.39
CA ASN A 7 15.89 -20.59 25.70
C ASN A 7 15.63 -19.62 26.87
N ASP A 8 15.20 -18.38 26.61
CA ASP A 8 14.87 -17.42 27.68
C ASP A 8 13.55 -17.83 28.37
N PRO A 9 13.44 -17.63 29.70
CA PRO A 9 12.19 -17.80 30.41
C PRO A 9 11.08 -16.90 29.82
N GLY A 10 9.94 -17.51 29.47
CA GLY A 10 8.81 -16.80 28.90
C GLY A 10 8.99 -16.29 27.47
N PHE A 11 9.93 -16.87 26.71
CA PHE A 11 10.20 -16.51 25.31
C PHE A 11 8.93 -16.36 24.47
N GLN A 12 8.03 -17.37 24.49
CA GLN A 12 6.79 -17.34 23.72
C GLN A 12 5.90 -16.12 24.06
N LYS A 13 5.75 -15.79 25.35
CA LYS A 13 4.96 -14.61 25.76
C LYS A 13 5.63 -13.29 25.32
N LYS A 14 6.96 -13.20 25.43
CA LYS A 14 7.71 -12.02 25.01
C LYS A 14 7.63 -11.82 23.49
N VAL A 15 7.76 -12.89 22.72
CA VAL A 15 7.63 -12.86 21.25
C VAL A 15 6.21 -12.49 20.87
N ALA A 16 5.19 -13.14 21.44
CA ALA A 16 3.80 -12.83 21.15
C ALA A 16 3.48 -11.33 21.39
N LYS A 17 3.98 -10.74 22.47
CA LYS A 17 3.80 -9.31 22.75
C LYS A 17 4.38 -8.38 21.68
N VAL A 18 5.46 -8.80 21.01
CA VAL A 18 6.13 -7.99 19.97
C VAL A 18 5.55 -8.26 18.59
N PHE A 19 5.16 -9.51 18.32
CA PHE A 19 4.81 -9.99 16.98
C PHE A 19 3.30 -10.05 16.73
N VAL A 20 2.47 -10.05 17.79
CA VAL A 20 1.02 -9.89 17.66
C VAL A 20 0.67 -8.42 17.89
N ARG A 21 0.15 -7.79 16.87
CA ARG A 21 -0.14 -6.36 16.86
C ARG A 21 -1.60 -6.11 16.53
N ASP A 22 -2.34 -5.63 17.50
CA ASP A 22 -3.68 -5.11 17.34
C ASP A 22 -3.61 -3.59 17.56
N ALA A 23 -3.47 -2.85 16.46
CA ALA A 23 -3.43 -1.39 16.52
C ALA A 23 -4.84 -0.83 16.30
N GLU A 24 -5.64 -0.75 17.36
CA GLU A 24 -6.83 0.10 17.32
C GLU A 24 -6.41 1.58 17.37
N PRO A 25 -6.97 2.43 16.48
CA PRO A 25 -6.73 3.86 16.54
C PRO A 25 -7.21 4.45 17.87
N ASP A 26 -6.41 5.36 18.46
CA ASP A 26 -6.75 6.13 19.63
C ASP A 26 -8.06 6.93 19.44
N ASP A 27 -8.95 6.95 20.43
CA ASP A 27 -10.23 7.65 20.37
C ASP A 27 -10.06 9.16 20.18
N ILE A 28 -8.98 9.75 20.68
CA ILE A 28 -8.64 11.15 20.44
C ILE A 28 -8.34 11.38 18.95
N LEU A 29 -7.60 10.48 18.31
CA LEU A 29 -7.33 10.54 16.88
C LEU A 29 -8.62 10.42 16.06
N LYS A 30 -9.48 9.46 16.42
CA LYS A 30 -10.79 9.25 15.76
C LYS A 30 -11.64 10.51 15.81
N SER A 31 -11.77 11.13 17.00
CA SER A 31 -12.57 12.35 17.19
C SER A 31 -12.05 13.52 16.38
N LYS A 32 -10.74 13.80 16.42
CA LYS A 32 -10.12 14.88 15.65
C LYS A 32 -10.32 14.72 14.15
N VAL A 33 -10.19 13.50 13.64
CA VAL A 33 -10.39 13.21 12.21
C VAL A 33 -11.85 13.41 11.82
N SER A 34 -12.80 12.96 12.66
CA SER A 34 -14.24 13.18 12.45
C SER A 34 -14.60 14.66 12.37
N GLU A 35 -14.08 15.48 13.27
CA GLU A 35 -14.29 16.94 13.28
C GLU A 35 -13.82 17.60 11.99
N ILE A 36 -12.63 17.21 11.50
CA ILE A 36 -12.08 17.72 10.25
C ILE A 36 -12.97 17.31 9.06
N ILE A 37 -13.38 16.04 8.98
CA ILE A 37 -14.25 15.53 7.92
C ILE A 37 -15.59 16.29 7.90
N GLU A 38 -16.25 16.46 9.06
CA GLU A 38 -17.52 17.20 9.15
C GLU A 38 -17.35 18.68 8.80
N SER A 39 -16.25 19.29 9.19
CA SER A 39 -15.93 20.67 8.78
C SER A 39 -15.80 20.80 7.27
N ILE A 40 -15.16 19.84 6.59
CA ILE A 40 -15.00 19.86 5.13
C ILE A 40 -16.33 19.56 4.44
N LYS A 41 -17.14 18.67 4.98
CA LYS A 41 -18.48 18.36 4.46
C LYS A 41 -19.36 19.62 4.41
N LYS A 42 -19.27 20.47 5.42
CA LYS A 42 -20.01 21.73 5.54
C LYS A 42 -19.35 22.89 4.77
N GLY A 43 -18.07 23.11 5.01
CA GLY A 43 -17.33 24.31 4.54
C GLY A 43 -16.64 24.14 3.20
N LYS A 44 -16.60 22.91 2.64
CA LYS A 44 -16.01 22.60 1.33
C LYS A 44 -14.60 23.21 1.16
N ASP A 45 -14.32 23.86 0.05
CA ASP A 45 -13.00 24.40 -0.28
C ASP A 45 -12.49 25.45 0.72
N LYS A 46 -13.38 26.21 1.37
CA LYS A 46 -12.98 27.16 2.44
C LYS A 46 -12.42 26.42 3.67
N ALA A 47 -13.04 25.31 4.05
CA ALA A 47 -12.55 24.49 5.16
C ALA A 47 -11.19 23.85 4.81
N ILE A 48 -10.98 23.43 3.57
CA ILE A 48 -9.68 22.91 3.10
C ILE A 48 -8.59 23.98 3.26
N SER A 49 -8.82 25.23 2.79
CA SER A 49 -7.87 26.33 2.99
C SER A 49 -7.54 26.55 4.47
N LYS A 50 -8.57 26.54 5.35
CA LYS A 50 -8.37 26.69 6.79
C LYS A 50 -7.44 25.60 7.35
N PHE A 51 -7.68 24.34 7.03
CA PHE A 51 -6.87 23.24 7.54
C PHE A 51 -5.48 23.17 6.91
N THR A 52 -5.32 23.54 5.64
CA THR A 52 -4.01 23.70 4.99
C THR A 52 -3.17 24.76 5.73
N LYS A 53 -3.79 25.89 6.12
CA LYS A 53 -3.11 26.90 6.93
C LYS A 53 -2.71 26.36 8.32
N ILE A 54 -3.57 25.60 8.97
CA ILE A 54 -3.30 25.06 10.32
C ILE A 54 -2.21 23.98 10.30
N PHE A 55 -2.24 23.06 9.33
CA PHE A 55 -1.39 21.86 9.34
C PHE A 55 -0.14 21.99 8.49
N ASP A 56 -0.21 22.73 7.39
CA ASP A 56 0.90 22.89 6.46
C ASP A 56 1.58 24.29 6.60
N ASP A 57 1.02 25.17 7.45
CA ASP A 57 1.49 26.55 7.67
C ASP A 57 1.52 27.40 6.38
N VAL A 58 0.58 27.14 5.47
CA VAL A 58 0.51 27.82 4.17
C VAL A 58 -0.91 28.30 3.89
N ASP A 59 -1.05 29.57 3.57
CA ASP A 59 -2.32 30.18 3.19
C ASP A 59 -2.54 30.05 1.68
N ILE A 60 -3.40 29.11 1.26
CA ILE A 60 -3.71 28.84 -0.14
C ILE A 60 -5.20 29.05 -0.40
N ALA A 61 -5.53 30.00 -1.28
CA ALA A 61 -6.91 30.19 -1.73
C ALA A 61 -7.36 28.97 -2.58
N PRO A 62 -8.65 28.62 -2.56
CA PRO A 62 -9.19 27.48 -3.32
C PRO A 62 -8.82 27.52 -4.81
N SER A 63 -8.81 28.68 -5.44
CA SER A 63 -8.41 28.85 -6.86
C SER A 63 -6.95 28.47 -7.14
N LYS A 64 -6.12 28.37 -6.09
CA LYS A 64 -4.70 28.01 -6.16
C LYS A 64 -4.41 26.55 -5.78
N PHE A 65 -5.43 25.75 -5.37
CA PHE A 65 -5.20 24.35 -5.03
C PHE A 65 -4.65 23.56 -6.21
N ARG A 66 -5.23 23.76 -7.39
CA ARG A 66 -4.77 23.04 -8.60
C ARG A 66 -3.43 23.58 -9.07
N VAL A 67 -2.51 22.68 -9.36
CA VAL A 67 -1.25 22.96 -10.04
C VAL A 67 -1.56 23.36 -11.48
N ASN A 68 -0.95 24.43 -11.95
CA ASN A 68 -1.14 24.93 -13.32
C ASN A 68 -0.03 24.44 -14.27
N GLU A 69 -0.23 24.64 -15.57
CA GLU A 69 0.72 24.20 -16.61
C GLU A 69 2.11 24.90 -16.49
N SER A 70 2.15 26.14 -15.99
CA SER A 70 3.44 26.83 -15.82
C SER A 70 4.28 26.23 -14.70
N ASP A 71 3.64 25.78 -13.59
CA ASP A 71 4.34 25.07 -12.52
C ASP A 71 4.94 23.74 -13.03
N LEU A 72 4.18 23.01 -13.86
CA LEU A 72 4.64 21.75 -14.46
C LEU A 72 5.80 21.98 -15.44
N SER A 73 5.70 23.02 -16.27
CA SER A 73 6.75 23.36 -17.24
C SER A 73 8.04 23.80 -16.53
N SER A 74 7.94 24.60 -15.47
CA SER A 74 9.10 25.01 -14.65
C SER A 74 9.77 23.78 -14.01
N ALA A 75 8.97 22.87 -13.45
CA ALA A 75 9.49 21.64 -12.83
C ALA A 75 10.31 20.80 -13.82
N VAL A 76 9.86 20.70 -15.08
CA VAL A 76 10.62 19.98 -16.12
C VAL A 76 12.01 20.57 -16.30
N ASN A 77 12.15 21.89 -16.25
CA ASN A 77 13.44 22.56 -16.46
C ASN A 77 14.37 22.45 -15.23
N GLU A 78 13.82 22.46 -14.03
CA GLU A 78 14.56 22.45 -12.78
C GLU A 78 15.15 21.08 -12.40
N VAL A 79 14.50 19.97 -12.82
CA VAL A 79 14.95 18.62 -12.47
C VAL A 79 16.19 18.20 -13.27
N SER A 80 17.19 17.67 -12.56
CA SER A 80 18.45 17.22 -13.16
C SER A 80 18.26 16.09 -14.18
N ALA A 81 19.15 15.98 -15.16
CA ALA A 81 19.13 14.90 -16.16
C ALA A 81 19.27 13.52 -15.49
N GLN A 82 20.06 13.40 -14.43
CA GLN A 82 20.24 12.18 -13.66
C GLN A 82 18.93 11.74 -12.98
N THR A 83 18.25 12.68 -12.30
CA THR A 83 16.96 12.42 -11.64
C THR A 83 15.89 12.02 -12.66
N LYS A 84 15.82 12.72 -13.80
CA LYS A 84 14.90 12.33 -14.89
C LYS A 84 15.15 10.92 -15.40
N LYS A 85 16.43 10.53 -15.56
CA LYS A 85 16.81 9.17 -16.00
C LYS A 85 16.38 8.13 -14.98
N ALA A 86 16.58 8.36 -13.68
CA ALA A 86 16.16 7.46 -12.60
C ALA A 86 14.63 7.29 -12.55
N ILE A 87 13.87 8.39 -12.60
CA ILE A 87 12.41 8.38 -12.62
C ILE A 87 11.89 7.60 -13.83
N LYS A 88 12.41 7.85 -15.04
CA LYS A 88 12.01 7.13 -16.25
C LYS A 88 12.35 5.63 -16.21
N LEU A 89 13.49 5.25 -15.62
CA LEU A 89 13.86 3.84 -15.45
C LEU A 89 12.88 3.13 -14.52
N SER A 90 12.65 3.68 -13.34
CA SER A 90 11.70 3.13 -12.37
C SER A 90 10.29 3.04 -12.96
N GLN A 91 9.78 4.12 -13.56
CA GLN A 91 8.48 4.12 -14.22
C GLN A 91 8.31 2.98 -15.22
N ARG A 92 9.30 2.77 -16.09
CA ARG A 92 9.25 1.67 -17.09
C ARG A 92 9.14 0.30 -16.42
N ASN A 93 9.94 0.06 -15.37
CA ASN A 93 9.94 -1.22 -14.66
C ASN A 93 8.60 -1.45 -13.95
N VAL A 94 8.07 -0.44 -13.25
CA VAL A 94 6.76 -0.49 -12.60
C VAL A 94 5.64 -0.74 -13.62
N GLN A 95 5.63 -0.03 -14.73
CA GLN A 95 4.63 -0.24 -15.78
C GLN A 95 4.74 -1.62 -16.43
N LYS A 96 5.95 -2.11 -16.66
CA LYS A 96 6.18 -3.47 -17.21
C LYS A 96 5.63 -4.53 -16.28
N PHE A 97 5.91 -4.42 -14.97
CA PHE A 97 5.39 -5.34 -13.96
C PHE A 97 3.86 -5.26 -13.86
N ALA A 98 3.29 -4.06 -13.79
CA ALA A 98 1.85 -3.85 -13.73
C ALA A 98 1.12 -4.42 -14.95
N LEU A 99 1.66 -4.23 -16.16
CA LEU A 99 1.08 -4.77 -17.38
C LEU A 99 1.13 -6.30 -17.43
N ALA A 100 2.20 -6.92 -16.92
CA ALA A 100 2.34 -8.37 -16.84
C ALA A 100 1.32 -9.01 -15.87
N SER A 101 1.00 -8.32 -14.76
CA SER A 101 0.06 -8.79 -13.73
C SER A 101 -1.39 -8.36 -13.97
N ARG A 102 -1.67 -7.55 -15.00
CA ARG A 102 -3.03 -7.04 -15.27
C ARG A 102 -4.00 -8.16 -15.64
N ARG A 103 -5.15 -8.21 -14.97
CA ARG A 103 -6.22 -9.16 -15.25
C ARG A 103 -6.80 -8.96 -16.64
N LYS A 104 -7.07 -10.08 -17.33
CA LYS A 104 -7.69 -10.12 -18.66
C LYS A 104 -9.11 -10.67 -18.52
N ASN A 105 -10.00 -10.23 -19.42
CA ASN A 105 -11.33 -10.81 -19.53
C ASN A 105 -11.24 -12.29 -19.88
N TRP A 106 -12.14 -13.09 -19.35
CA TRP A 106 -12.24 -14.52 -19.63
C TRP A 106 -13.69 -14.99 -19.66
N LYS A 107 -13.94 -16.09 -20.38
CA LYS A 107 -15.23 -16.76 -20.47
C LYS A 107 -15.04 -18.27 -20.41
N MET A 108 -16.02 -18.98 -19.86
CA MET A 108 -16.14 -20.43 -19.89
C MET A 108 -17.60 -20.85 -20.02
N ARG A 109 -17.87 -22.13 -20.27
CA ARG A 109 -19.21 -22.70 -20.18
C ARG A 109 -19.28 -23.63 -18.98
N ASN A 110 -20.39 -23.55 -18.24
CA ASN A 110 -20.70 -24.52 -17.18
C ASN A 110 -21.35 -25.79 -17.75
N ASP A 111 -21.68 -26.75 -16.90
CA ASP A 111 -22.24 -28.06 -17.31
C ASP A 111 -23.58 -27.95 -18.03
N GLN A 112 -24.38 -26.93 -17.73
CA GLN A 112 -25.64 -26.64 -18.45
C GLN A 112 -25.41 -25.95 -19.79
N GLY A 113 -24.17 -25.54 -20.10
CA GLY A 113 -23.79 -24.81 -21.29
C GLY A 113 -23.99 -23.30 -21.23
N VAL A 114 -24.27 -22.76 -20.02
CA VAL A 114 -24.34 -21.31 -19.79
C VAL A 114 -22.94 -20.71 -19.95
N SER A 115 -22.83 -19.66 -20.75
CA SER A 115 -21.58 -18.89 -20.87
C SER A 115 -21.45 -17.95 -19.68
N VAL A 116 -20.39 -18.13 -18.88
CA VAL A 116 -20.05 -17.27 -17.74
C VAL A 116 -18.65 -16.72 -17.90
N GLY A 117 -18.41 -15.52 -17.34
CA GLY A 117 -17.09 -14.92 -17.44
C GLY A 117 -16.97 -13.65 -16.62
N GLU A 118 -15.82 -13.03 -16.72
CA GLU A 118 -15.54 -11.76 -16.06
C GLU A 118 -14.93 -10.76 -17.03
N ILE A 119 -15.39 -9.52 -16.90
CA ILE A 119 -14.76 -8.37 -17.55
C ILE A 119 -14.12 -7.46 -16.51
N TYR A 120 -12.93 -6.97 -16.84
CA TYR A 120 -12.14 -6.08 -16.01
C TYR A 120 -12.07 -4.70 -16.65
N GLN A 121 -12.63 -3.70 -15.99
CA GLN A 121 -12.70 -2.33 -16.46
C GLN A 121 -12.01 -1.40 -15.47
N PRO A 122 -11.19 -0.44 -15.91
CA PRO A 122 -10.59 0.53 -15.01
C PRO A 122 -11.68 1.39 -14.35
N TYR A 123 -11.41 1.87 -13.12
CA TYR A 123 -12.19 2.95 -12.54
C TYR A 123 -12.16 4.17 -13.46
N SER A 124 -13.25 4.95 -13.48
CA SER A 124 -13.31 6.16 -14.28
C SER A 124 -12.39 7.23 -13.71
N ARG A 125 -12.41 7.42 -12.38
CA ARG A 125 -11.61 8.40 -11.67
C ARG A 125 -11.10 7.84 -10.36
N VAL A 126 -9.78 7.93 -10.13
CA VAL A 126 -9.17 7.55 -8.86
C VAL A 126 -8.47 8.73 -8.21
N GLY A 127 -8.46 8.73 -6.88
CA GLY A 127 -7.68 9.65 -6.07
C GLY A 127 -6.39 8.99 -5.61
N ILE A 128 -5.28 9.70 -5.69
CA ILE A 128 -4.00 9.24 -5.15
C ILE A 128 -3.49 10.27 -4.18
N TYR A 129 -3.25 9.83 -2.96
CA TYR A 129 -2.62 10.65 -1.93
C TYR A 129 -1.11 10.39 -1.91
N ILE A 130 -0.33 11.43 -2.07
CA ILE A 130 1.13 11.38 -1.94
C ILE A 130 1.50 12.12 -0.66
N PRO A 131 2.12 11.46 0.32
CA PRO A 131 2.53 12.12 1.55
C PRO A 131 3.57 13.21 1.29
N GLY A 132 3.50 14.27 2.07
CA GLY A 132 4.56 15.26 2.21
C GLY A 132 5.29 15.07 3.53
N GLY A 133 6.18 15.97 3.87
CA GLY A 133 6.91 15.96 5.13
C GLY A 133 8.39 16.26 4.95
N SER A 134 9.27 15.52 5.63
CA SER A 134 10.71 15.74 5.63
C SER A 134 11.41 15.46 4.29
N ALA A 135 10.76 14.75 3.37
CA ALA A 135 11.31 14.46 2.04
C ALA A 135 10.18 14.26 1.00
N PRO A 136 10.41 14.62 -0.28
CA PRO A 136 9.47 14.33 -1.35
C PRO A 136 9.47 12.85 -1.67
N LEU A 137 8.31 12.20 -1.58
CA LEU A 137 8.16 10.76 -1.86
C LEU A 137 7.88 10.51 -3.36
N VAL A 138 8.88 10.76 -4.20
CA VAL A 138 8.81 10.54 -5.65
C VAL A 138 8.53 9.07 -5.97
N SER A 139 9.07 8.14 -5.19
CA SER A 139 8.82 6.70 -5.34
C SER A 139 7.34 6.35 -5.17
N THR A 140 6.62 7.00 -4.26
CA THR A 140 5.17 6.78 -4.08
C THR A 140 4.37 7.15 -5.35
N VAL A 141 4.80 8.19 -6.10
CA VAL A 141 4.20 8.52 -7.39
C VAL A 141 4.39 7.37 -8.38
N LEU A 142 5.60 6.83 -8.46
CA LEU A 142 5.94 5.72 -9.36
C LEU A 142 5.14 4.46 -9.01
N MET A 143 5.03 4.18 -7.72
CA MET A 143 4.38 2.97 -7.20
C MET A 143 2.84 3.06 -7.09
N THR A 144 2.25 4.20 -7.48
CA THR A 144 0.79 4.40 -7.50
C THR A 144 0.30 4.95 -8.83
N VAL A 145 0.72 6.15 -9.23
CA VAL A 145 0.24 6.84 -10.45
C VAL A 145 0.61 6.08 -11.73
N ALA A 146 1.84 5.53 -11.82
CA ALA A 146 2.24 4.76 -12.99
C ALA A 146 1.45 3.45 -13.12
N ILE A 147 1.04 2.83 -11.99
CA ILE A 147 0.20 1.64 -11.99
C ILE A 147 -1.24 1.98 -12.39
N ALA A 148 -1.80 3.09 -11.89
CA ALA A 148 -3.12 3.59 -12.32
C ALA A 148 -3.15 3.84 -13.83
N LYS A 149 -2.08 4.42 -14.38
CA LYS A 149 -1.92 4.64 -15.83
C LYS A 149 -1.85 3.32 -16.61
N ALA A 150 -1.10 2.33 -16.09
CA ALA A 150 -1.02 0.99 -16.69
C ALA A 150 -2.38 0.25 -16.66
N ALA A 151 -3.19 0.49 -15.64
CA ALA A 151 -4.58 0.00 -15.55
C ALA A 151 -5.53 0.71 -16.54
N LYS A 152 -5.10 1.78 -17.22
CA LYS A 152 -5.88 2.62 -18.12
C LYS A 152 -6.96 3.46 -17.43
N VAL A 153 -6.74 3.87 -16.18
CA VAL A 153 -7.60 4.85 -15.51
C VAL A 153 -7.58 6.16 -16.29
N LYS A 154 -8.77 6.73 -16.56
CA LYS A 154 -8.87 7.94 -17.38
C LYS A 154 -8.51 9.21 -16.59
N GLU A 155 -9.03 9.34 -15.37
CA GLU A 155 -8.81 10.49 -14.51
C GLU A 155 -8.05 10.07 -13.24
N ILE A 156 -6.82 10.56 -13.11
CA ILE A 156 -5.94 10.31 -11.96
C ILE A 156 -5.75 11.63 -11.23
N VAL A 157 -6.51 11.79 -10.14
CA VAL A 157 -6.52 12.96 -9.26
C VAL A 157 -5.49 12.77 -8.17
N VAL A 158 -4.53 13.66 -8.06
CA VAL A 158 -3.48 13.56 -7.05
C VAL A 158 -3.59 14.71 -6.05
N CYS A 159 -3.55 14.38 -4.76
CA CYS A 159 -3.43 15.35 -3.67
C CYS A 159 -2.11 15.10 -2.93
N THR A 160 -1.36 16.18 -2.69
CA THR A 160 -0.12 16.17 -1.91
C THR A 160 0.01 17.49 -1.17
N PRO A 161 0.51 17.51 0.08
CA PRO A 161 0.67 18.76 0.80
C PRO A 161 1.68 19.68 0.11
N PRO A 162 1.47 20.99 0.17
CA PRO A 162 2.45 21.97 -0.28
C PRO A 162 3.66 22.00 0.65
N GLY A 163 4.81 22.40 0.13
CA GLY A 163 5.94 22.81 0.96
C GLY A 163 5.68 24.18 1.61
N LYS A 164 6.57 24.61 2.51
CA LYS A 164 6.46 25.89 3.25
C LYS A 164 6.30 27.14 2.37
N ASN A 165 6.76 27.06 1.13
CA ASN A 165 6.60 28.13 0.13
C ASN A 165 5.29 28.04 -0.68
N GLY A 166 4.37 27.15 -0.30
CA GLY A 166 3.12 26.90 -1.00
C GLY A 166 3.27 26.12 -2.32
N LYS A 167 4.46 25.63 -2.65
CA LYS A 167 4.74 24.91 -3.89
C LYS A 167 5.00 23.43 -3.60
N ILE A 168 4.81 22.60 -4.60
CA ILE A 168 5.24 21.20 -4.61
C ILE A 168 6.64 21.19 -5.25
N CYS A 169 7.55 20.34 -4.75
CA CYS A 169 8.91 20.26 -5.30
C CYS A 169 8.93 19.78 -6.75
N SER A 170 9.90 20.22 -7.49
CA SER A 170 10.00 20.02 -8.94
C SER A 170 10.15 18.55 -9.32
N GLU A 171 10.87 17.76 -8.53
CA GLU A 171 11.04 16.31 -8.74
C GLU A 171 9.71 15.57 -8.64
N LEU A 172 8.87 15.95 -7.66
CA LEU A 172 7.55 15.34 -7.47
C LEU A 172 6.60 15.73 -8.62
N LEU A 173 6.58 17.01 -9.01
CA LEU A 173 5.78 17.49 -10.14
C LEU A 173 6.18 16.80 -11.45
N TYR A 174 7.48 16.70 -11.70
CA TYR A 174 8.01 16.00 -12.87
C TYR A 174 7.57 14.52 -12.89
N ALA A 175 7.70 13.82 -11.75
CA ALA A 175 7.28 12.42 -11.66
C ALA A 175 5.77 12.25 -11.89
N LEU A 176 4.95 13.12 -11.29
CA LEU A 176 3.49 13.12 -11.47
C LEU A 176 3.10 13.30 -12.94
N GLN A 177 3.71 14.26 -13.63
CA GLN A 177 3.50 14.51 -15.05
C GLN A 177 3.93 13.31 -15.90
N GLN A 178 5.14 12.76 -15.66
CA GLN A 178 5.67 11.60 -16.39
C GLN A 178 4.81 10.36 -16.20
N CYS A 179 4.29 10.13 -15.00
CA CYS A 179 3.44 8.98 -14.70
C CYS A 179 1.99 9.14 -15.19
N GLY A 180 1.58 10.35 -15.60
CA GLY A 180 0.28 10.60 -16.22
C GLY A 180 -0.82 10.99 -15.25
N ALA A 181 -0.50 11.69 -14.14
CA ALA A 181 -1.49 12.38 -13.32
C ALA A 181 -2.28 13.38 -14.17
N THR A 182 -3.61 13.38 -14.06
CA THR A 182 -4.47 14.26 -14.87
C THR A 182 -4.82 15.57 -14.18
N SER A 183 -4.77 15.58 -12.85
CA SER A 183 -4.90 16.78 -12.05
C SER A 183 -4.15 16.62 -10.73
N ILE A 184 -3.50 17.69 -10.29
CA ILE A 184 -2.65 17.70 -9.11
C ILE A 184 -3.10 18.87 -8.22
N TYR A 185 -3.26 18.60 -6.92
CA TYR A 185 -3.74 19.56 -5.94
C TYR A 185 -2.78 19.68 -4.76
N ARG A 186 -2.50 20.92 -4.33
CA ARG A 186 -1.69 21.30 -3.17
C ARG A 186 -2.49 21.19 -1.90
N VAL A 187 -2.94 19.98 -1.58
CA VAL A 187 -3.76 19.70 -0.39
C VAL A 187 -3.27 18.40 0.25
N GLY A 188 -2.91 18.46 1.53
CA GLY A 188 -2.42 17.32 2.30
C GLY A 188 -3.42 16.79 3.30
N GLY A 189 -3.02 15.82 4.11
CA GLY A 189 -3.70 15.38 5.31
C GLY A 189 -5.13 14.84 5.14
N VAL A 190 -5.88 14.89 6.25
CA VAL A 190 -7.30 14.48 6.32
C VAL A 190 -8.14 15.23 5.30
N GLN A 191 -7.85 16.52 5.11
CA GLN A 191 -8.62 17.37 4.21
C GLN A 191 -8.49 16.93 2.74
N ALA A 192 -7.36 16.36 2.33
CA ALA A 192 -7.20 15.79 1.00
C ALA A 192 -8.07 14.55 0.79
N ILE A 193 -8.05 13.63 1.77
CA ILE A 193 -8.85 12.39 1.73
C ILE A 193 -10.35 12.73 1.73
N ALA A 194 -10.77 13.64 2.61
CA ALA A 194 -12.17 14.09 2.67
C ALA A 194 -12.62 14.79 1.37
N ALA A 195 -11.77 15.65 0.79
CA ALA A 195 -12.08 16.34 -0.46
C ALA A 195 -12.25 15.37 -1.62
N MET A 196 -11.34 14.39 -1.78
CA MET A 196 -11.43 13.37 -2.82
C MET A 196 -12.64 12.44 -2.62
N SER A 197 -12.98 12.11 -1.37
CA SER A 197 -14.12 11.23 -1.05
C SER A 197 -15.46 11.91 -1.28
N LEU A 198 -15.62 13.15 -0.84
CA LEU A 198 -16.90 13.86 -0.83
C LEU A 198 -17.13 14.70 -2.10
N GLY A 199 -16.05 15.09 -2.75
CA GLY A 199 -16.06 16.08 -3.82
C GLY A 199 -16.29 17.50 -3.30
N THR A 200 -15.62 18.46 -3.92
CA THR A 200 -15.80 19.89 -3.68
C THR A 200 -16.00 20.63 -5.01
N LYS A 201 -16.04 21.96 -4.97
CA LYS A 201 -16.12 22.74 -6.22
C LYS A 201 -14.80 22.63 -7.03
N VAL A 202 -13.66 22.50 -6.32
CA VAL A 202 -12.31 22.49 -6.93
C VAL A 202 -11.77 21.07 -7.11
N ILE A 203 -11.95 20.21 -6.12
CA ILE A 203 -11.43 18.83 -6.12
C ILE A 203 -12.59 17.87 -6.44
N PRO A 204 -12.53 17.14 -7.57
CA PRO A 204 -13.61 16.23 -7.94
C PRO A 204 -13.69 15.01 -7.03
N LYS A 205 -14.90 14.51 -6.81
CA LYS A 205 -15.12 13.22 -6.14
C LYS A 205 -14.49 12.09 -6.97
N VAL A 206 -13.88 11.10 -6.28
CA VAL A 206 -13.26 9.94 -6.91
C VAL A 206 -13.96 8.64 -6.51
N ASP A 207 -13.75 7.59 -7.30
CA ASP A 207 -14.36 6.28 -7.07
C ASP A 207 -13.58 5.46 -6.02
N LYS A 208 -12.25 5.63 -6.00
CA LYS A 208 -11.35 4.92 -5.07
C LYS A 208 -10.13 5.78 -4.74
N ILE A 209 -9.68 5.72 -3.48
CA ILE A 209 -8.51 6.45 -2.99
C ILE A 209 -7.37 5.47 -2.73
N PHE A 210 -6.18 5.84 -3.19
CA PHE A 210 -4.93 5.09 -3.06
C PHE A 210 -3.85 5.94 -2.39
N GLY A 211 -2.84 5.28 -1.87
CA GLY A 211 -1.63 5.89 -1.35
C GLY A 211 -1.49 5.81 0.17
N PRO A 212 -0.22 5.75 0.64
CA PRO A 212 0.10 5.71 2.06
C PRO A 212 -0.09 7.07 2.74
N GLY A 213 -0.07 7.09 4.06
CA GLY A 213 -0.14 8.31 4.84
C GLY A 213 0.13 8.06 6.32
N ASN A 214 0.20 9.12 7.12
CA ASN A 214 0.30 9.01 8.57
C ASN A 214 -1.01 8.53 9.19
N SER A 215 -1.03 8.30 10.50
CA SER A 215 -2.20 7.80 11.25
C SER A 215 -3.48 8.62 11.01
N PHE A 216 -3.37 9.95 10.83
CA PHE A 216 -4.52 10.81 10.52
C PHE A 216 -5.11 10.53 9.13
N VAL A 217 -4.25 10.33 8.13
CA VAL A 217 -4.66 10.00 6.76
C VAL A 217 -5.28 8.60 6.71
N VAL A 218 -4.69 7.64 7.40
CA VAL A 218 -5.21 6.27 7.52
C VAL A 218 -6.57 6.26 8.19
N GLU A 219 -6.73 6.99 9.29
CA GLU A 219 -7.99 7.12 10.00
C GLU A 219 -9.06 7.82 9.15
N ALA A 220 -8.69 8.85 8.37
CA ALA A 220 -9.62 9.48 7.42
C ALA A 220 -10.10 8.51 6.34
N LYS A 221 -9.21 7.67 5.80
CA LYS A 221 -9.59 6.60 4.85
C LYS A 221 -10.55 5.61 5.50
N ARG A 222 -10.29 5.22 6.75
CA ARG A 222 -11.13 4.28 7.51
C ARG A 222 -12.54 4.85 7.73
N GLN A 223 -12.67 6.11 8.16
CA GLN A 223 -13.97 6.74 8.42
C GLN A 223 -14.77 7.01 7.14
N LEU A 224 -14.09 7.23 6.00
CA LEU A 224 -14.74 7.52 4.72
C LEU A 224 -14.95 6.28 3.85
N PHE A 225 -14.50 5.10 4.32
CA PHE A 225 -14.82 3.84 3.67
C PHE A 225 -16.34 3.63 3.64
N GLY A 226 -16.87 3.26 2.47
CA GLY A 226 -18.31 3.23 2.22
C GLY A 226 -18.81 4.45 1.43
N ASN A 227 -18.28 5.66 1.70
CA ASN A 227 -18.50 6.83 0.82
C ASN A 227 -17.61 6.78 -0.43
N VAL A 228 -16.41 6.22 -0.26
CA VAL A 228 -15.41 5.98 -1.31
C VAL A 228 -14.72 4.65 -1.03
N SER A 229 -14.30 3.94 -2.06
CA SER A 229 -13.47 2.76 -1.90
C SER A 229 -12.03 3.18 -1.57
N ILE A 230 -11.29 2.33 -0.85
CA ILE A 230 -9.88 2.57 -0.51
C ILE A 230 -9.00 1.39 -0.93
N ASP A 231 -7.69 1.60 -0.99
CA ASP A 231 -6.70 0.55 -1.20
C ASP A 231 -6.42 -0.25 0.09
N LEU A 232 -5.62 0.34 0.98
CA LEU A 232 -5.14 -0.23 2.23
C LEU A 232 -5.25 0.80 3.37
N LEU A 233 -5.13 0.29 4.60
CA LEU A 233 -4.94 1.09 5.82
C LEU A 233 -3.53 0.80 6.36
N PRO A 234 -2.45 1.34 5.73
CA PRO A 234 -1.09 1.05 6.14
C PRO A 234 -0.76 1.73 7.46
N GLY A 235 -0.11 1.00 8.34
CA GLY A 235 0.51 1.52 9.54
C GLY A 235 1.97 1.95 9.31
N PRO A 236 2.79 2.00 10.37
CA PRO A 236 4.22 2.28 10.28
C PRO A 236 4.96 1.29 9.40
N SER A 237 6.05 1.73 8.79
CA SER A 237 6.89 0.89 7.93
C SER A 237 7.60 -0.22 8.70
N GLU A 238 7.77 -1.39 8.08
CA GLU A 238 8.23 -2.60 8.75
C GLU A 238 9.18 -3.42 7.89
N ILE A 239 10.17 -4.01 8.56
CA ILE A 239 11.01 -5.04 7.98
C ILE A 239 11.20 -6.20 8.95
N LEU A 240 11.18 -7.43 8.43
CA LEU A 240 11.73 -8.60 9.09
C LEU A 240 12.80 -9.22 8.20
N VAL A 241 13.99 -9.40 8.74
CA VAL A 241 15.04 -10.21 8.10
C VAL A 241 15.06 -11.59 8.73
N LEU A 242 14.87 -12.63 7.93
CA LEU A 242 15.01 -14.03 8.33
C LEU A 242 16.29 -14.60 7.72
N SER A 243 17.20 -15.06 8.58
CA SER A 243 18.48 -15.62 8.14
C SER A 243 18.90 -16.85 8.93
N ASP A 244 19.56 -17.80 8.27
CA ASP A 244 20.38 -18.82 8.90
C ASP A 244 21.82 -18.30 9.10
N SER A 245 22.79 -19.19 9.38
CA SER A 245 24.19 -18.82 9.57
C SER A 245 24.91 -18.34 8.30
N SER A 246 24.28 -18.44 7.13
CA SER A 246 24.90 -18.06 5.85
C SER A 246 24.75 -16.57 5.51
N GLY A 247 23.90 -15.82 6.25
CA GLY A 247 23.70 -14.40 6.05
C GLY A 247 24.95 -13.57 6.37
N ARG A 248 25.09 -12.43 5.69
CA ARG A 248 26.14 -11.43 5.95
C ARG A 248 25.60 -10.37 6.90
N ALA A 249 26.30 -10.16 8.01
CA ALA A 249 25.89 -9.25 9.06
C ALA A 249 25.79 -7.77 8.58
N ASP A 250 26.72 -7.35 7.73
CA ASP A 250 26.75 -6.00 7.16
C ASP A 250 25.57 -5.74 6.23
N PHE A 251 25.16 -6.69 5.41
CA PHE A 251 23.99 -6.58 4.51
C PHE A 251 22.69 -6.58 5.32
N ILE A 252 22.57 -7.47 6.29
CA ILE A 252 21.40 -7.53 7.18
C ILE A 252 21.22 -6.19 7.90
N ALA A 253 22.29 -5.67 8.50
CA ALA A 253 22.24 -4.40 9.20
C ALA A 253 21.87 -3.23 8.30
N SER A 254 22.37 -3.21 7.04
CA SER A 254 22.02 -2.14 6.09
C SER A 254 20.55 -2.16 5.72
N ASP A 255 19.93 -3.32 5.49
CA ASP A 255 18.49 -3.43 5.21
C ASP A 255 17.64 -3.00 6.41
N LEU A 256 18.02 -3.42 7.62
CA LEU A 256 17.34 -3.01 8.85
C LEU A 256 17.44 -1.49 9.09
N LEU A 257 18.57 -0.88 8.78
CA LEU A 257 18.80 0.57 8.89
C LEU A 257 18.05 1.36 7.82
N ALA A 258 17.95 0.84 6.60
CA ALA A 258 17.13 1.44 5.55
C ALA A 258 15.66 1.57 5.96
N GLN A 259 15.16 0.61 6.74
CA GLN A 259 13.82 0.70 7.31
C GLN A 259 13.76 1.61 8.54
N ALA A 260 14.78 1.56 9.40
CA ALA A 260 14.83 2.40 10.62
C ALA A 260 14.93 3.91 10.31
N GLU A 261 15.47 4.31 9.15
CA GLU A 261 15.56 5.71 8.76
C GLU A 261 14.21 6.38 8.46
N HIS A 262 13.12 5.61 8.25
CA HIS A 262 11.77 6.15 8.15
C HIS A 262 11.33 6.81 9.46
N GLY A 263 11.89 6.35 10.59
CA GLY A 263 11.61 6.94 11.91
C GLY A 263 10.22 6.61 12.45
N GLY A 264 9.76 7.39 13.42
CA GLY A 264 8.44 7.19 14.02
C GLY A 264 8.31 5.81 14.69
N ASP A 265 7.18 5.15 14.44
CA ASP A 265 6.83 3.84 15.01
C ASP A 265 7.31 2.65 14.15
N SER A 266 8.29 2.87 13.25
CA SER A 266 8.85 1.81 12.39
C SER A 266 9.30 0.60 13.20
N GLN A 267 8.98 -0.60 12.70
CA GLN A 267 9.31 -1.87 13.34
C GLN A 267 10.37 -2.61 12.53
N VAL A 268 11.43 -2.99 13.23
CA VAL A 268 12.62 -3.64 12.65
C VAL A 268 12.88 -4.94 13.39
N ALA A 269 12.75 -6.07 12.70
CA ALA A 269 12.95 -7.39 13.28
C ALA A 269 14.05 -8.17 12.56
N PHE A 270 14.92 -8.81 13.33
CA PHE A 270 15.89 -9.76 12.82
C PHE A 270 15.72 -11.11 13.51
N VAL A 271 15.51 -12.15 12.74
CA VAL A 271 15.27 -13.52 13.22
C VAL A 271 16.34 -14.44 12.63
N THR A 272 17.08 -15.15 13.48
CA THR A 272 18.16 -16.06 13.04
C THR A 272 18.30 -17.29 13.92
N THR A 273 18.85 -18.36 13.34
CA THR A 273 19.28 -19.56 14.07
C THR A 273 20.73 -19.50 14.57
N SER A 274 21.47 -18.42 14.25
CA SER A 274 22.89 -18.28 14.56
C SER A 274 23.13 -17.19 15.61
N SER A 275 23.56 -17.61 16.81
CA SER A 275 23.92 -16.67 17.87
C SER A 275 25.08 -15.75 17.45
N LYS A 276 26.09 -16.28 16.74
CA LYS A 276 27.20 -15.49 16.21
C LYS A 276 26.75 -14.41 15.26
N LEU A 277 25.85 -14.75 14.30
CA LEU A 277 25.32 -13.79 13.34
C LEU A 277 24.48 -12.73 14.04
N LEU A 278 23.70 -13.10 15.06
CA LEU A 278 22.87 -12.16 15.83
C LEU A 278 23.72 -11.07 16.49
N GLU A 279 24.84 -11.44 17.15
CA GLU A 279 25.74 -10.46 17.77
C GLU A 279 26.48 -9.63 16.71
N SER A 280 26.95 -10.23 15.63
CA SER A 280 27.57 -9.48 14.53
C SER A 280 26.62 -8.46 13.88
N VAL A 281 25.35 -8.80 13.69
CA VAL A 281 24.33 -7.84 13.17
C VAL A 281 24.13 -6.69 14.15
N LYS A 282 24.04 -6.96 15.44
CA LYS A 282 23.91 -5.93 16.48
C LYS A 282 25.09 -4.94 16.46
N GLU A 283 26.32 -5.44 16.31
CA GLU A 283 27.51 -4.60 16.18
C GLU A 283 27.48 -3.76 14.90
N GLN A 284 27.09 -4.36 13.78
CA GLN A 284 26.95 -3.66 12.50
C GLN A 284 25.87 -2.57 12.55
N LEU A 285 24.72 -2.79 13.19
CA LEU A 285 23.69 -1.77 13.38
C LEU A 285 24.22 -0.54 14.12
N ILE A 286 25.00 -0.75 15.18
CA ILE A 286 25.62 0.33 15.95
C ILE A 286 26.68 1.07 15.11
N THR A 287 27.50 0.33 14.36
CA THR A 287 28.59 0.89 13.58
C THR A 287 28.08 1.68 12.39
N GLN A 288 27.22 1.09 11.56
CA GLN A 288 26.71 1.71 10.33
C GLN A 288 25.80 2.91 10.62
N SER A 289 25.02 2.87 11.71
CA SER A 289 24.11 3.97 12.07
C SER A 289 24.82 5.31 12.32
N LYS A 290 26.14 5.28 12.66
CA LYS A 290 26.91 6.49 12.96
C LYS A 290 27.19 7.36 11.74
N SER A 291 27.19 6.80 10.52
CA SER A 291 27.50 7.51 9.27
C SER A 291 26.27 8.00 8.51
N LEU A 292 25.07 7.65 8.95
CA LEU A 292 23.82 7.98 8.25
C LEU A 292 23.30 9.36 8.64
N SER A 293 22.68 10.07 7.69
CA SER A 293 22.21 11.46 7.90
C SER A 293 21.03 11.55 8.89
N ARG A 294 20.15 10.52 8.97
CA ARG A 294 18.96 10.51 9.82
C ARG A 294 19.20 9.84 11.18
N GLN A 295 20.35 10.10 11.80
CA GLN A 295 20.80 9.42 13.03
C GLN A 295 19.81 9.50 14.18
N LYS A 296 19.10 10.63 14.36
CA LYS A 296 18.14 10.80 15.46
C LYS A 296 16.99 9.80 15.33
N GLN A 297 16.37 9.74 14.15
CA GLN A 297 15.27 8.82 13.84
C GLN A 297 15.74 7.35 13.97
N ILE A 298 16.88 7.04 13.38
CA ILE A 298 17.45 5.69 13.44
C ILE A 298 17.70 5.25 14.89
N ARG A 299 18.30 6.11 15.73
CA ARG A 299 18.54 5.79 17.15
C ARG A 299 17.26 5.53 17.92
N GLU A 300 16.22 6.32 17.64
CA GLU A 300 14.91 6.14 18.27
C GLU A 300 14.30 4.77 17.90
N VAL A 301 14.28 4.42 16.61
CA VAL A 301 13.79 3.11 16.13
C VAL A 301 14.68 1.97 16.66
N LEU A 302 16.00 2.11 16.64
CA LEU A 302 16.88 1.08 17.21
C LEU A 302 16.61 0.86 18.70
N LYS A 303 16.27 1.91 19.45
CA LYS A 303 15.95 1.81 20.89
C LYS A 303 14.59 1.16 21.13
N ASN A 304 13.55 1.61 20.44
CA ASN A 304 12.15 1.34 20.78
C ASN A 304 11.47 0.33 19.83
N GLY A 305 11.83 0.31 18.54
CA GLY A 305 11.18 -0.46 17.48
C GLY A 305 12.02 -1.64 16.94
N THR A 306 13.16 -1.98 17.57
CA THR A 306 14.05 -3.03 17.04
C THR A 306 14.09 -4.26 17.94
N THR A 307 13.79 -5.43 17.35
CA THR A 307 13.84 -6.73 18.03
C THR A 307 14.72 -7.72 17.29
N LEU A 308 15.71 -8.29 18.02
CA LEU A 308 16.62 -9.32 17.52
C LEU A 308 16.24 -10.65 18.17
N VAL A 309 15.97 -11.69 17.39
CA VAL A 309 15.46 -12.97 17.88
C VAL A 309 16.36 -14.13 17.46
N LEU A 310 16.86 -14.85 18.44
CA LEU A 310 17.50 -16.15 18.23
C LEU A 310 16.46 -17.25 18.36
N VAL A 311 16.29 -18.03 17.32
CA VAL A 311 15.36 -19.17 17.25
C VAL A 311 16.10 -20.49 17.25
N SER A 312 15.44 -21.57 17.71
CA SER A 312 16.04 -22.92 17.77
C SER A 312 16.13 -23.60 16.40
N SER A 313 15.29 -23.18 15.45
CA SER A 313 15.23 -23.75 14.11
C SER A 313 14.71 -22.76 13.09
N LEU A 314 15.02 -23.00 11.81
CA LEU A 314 14.50 -22.17 10.70
C LEU A 314 12.97 -22.25 10.61
N ASN A 315 12.36 -23.40 10.94
CA ASN A 315 10.89 -23.54 10.96
C ASN A 315 10.26 -22.62 12.03
N GLN A 316 10.86 -22.50 13.21
CA GLN A 316 10.42 -21.53 14.22
C GLN A 316 10.55 -20.09 13.70
N GLY A 317 11.64 -19.78 12.99
CA GLY A 317 11.81 -18.46 12.35
C GLY A 317 10.77 -18.17 11.28
N ILE A 318 10.40 -19.16 10.46
CA ILE A 318 9.33 -19.06 9.46
C ILE A 318 7.97 -18.78 10.15
N GLN A 319 7.68 -19.51 11.24
CA GLN A 319 6.44 -19.28 11.99
C GLN A 319 6.39 -17.86 12.53
N LEU A 320 7.47 -17.35 13.13
CA LEU A 320 7.53 -15.98 13.61
C LEU A 320 7.40 -14.96 12.49
N ALA A 321 7.98 -15.20 11.31
CA ALA A 321 7.81 -14.32 10.16
C ALA A 321 6.35 -14.27 9.70
N ASN A 322 5.65 -15.41 9.69
CA ASN A 322 4.23 -15.46 9.35
C ASN A 322 3.35 -14.80 10.43
N ASP A 323 3.68 -14.95 11.70
CA ASP A 323 2.96 -14.33 12.82
C ASP A 323 3.13 -12.79 12.79
N PHE A 324 4.32 -12.32 12.49
CA PHE A 324 4.63 -10.90 12.32
C PHE A 324 3.96 -10.30 11.09
N ALA A 325 3.87 -11.07 10.01
CA ALA A 325 3.31 -10.65 8.72
C ALA A 325 3.92 -9.30 8.24
N PRO A 326 5.24 -9.25 8.01
CA PRO A 326 5.96 -8.02 7.75
C PRO A 326 5.56 -7.39 6.42
N GLU A 327 5.64 -6.06 6.36
CA GLU A 327 5.61 -5.32 5.10
C GLU A 327 6.69 -5.84 4.14
N HIS A 328 7.94 -5.83 4.61
CA HIS A 328 9.11 -6.32 3.88
C HIS A 328 9.71 -7.52 4.60
N LEU A 329 9.86 -8.65 3.90
CA LEU A 329 10.60 -9.80 4.38
C LEU A 329 11.89 -9.97 3.56
N SER A 330 13.07 -9.75 4.19
CA SER A 330 14.35 -10.08 3.58
C SER A 330 14.75 -11.51 3.99
N LEU A 331 14.91 -12.40 3.01
CA LEU A 331 15.18 -13.83 3.20
C LEU A 331 16.61 -14.15 2.80
N LEU A 332 17.49 -14.30 3.81
CA LEU A 332 18.93 -14.51 3.66
C LEU A 332 19.33 -15.89 4.20
N VAL A 333 18.86 -16.93 3.56
CA VAL A 333 19.10 -18.34 3.96
C VAL A 333 19.77 -19.10 2.82
N LYS A 334 20.47 -20.19 3.17
CA LYS A 334 21.20 -21.04 2.21
C LYS A 334 20.29 -21.67 1.15
N LYS A 335 19.04 -22.02 1.52
CA LYS A 335 18.09 -22.71 0.64
C LYS A 335 16.74 -21.97 0.56
N PRO A 336 16.67 -20.80 -0.06
CA PRO A 336 15.46 -19.98 -0.06
C PRO A 336 14.27 -20.67 -0.76
N LYS A 337 14.48 -21.48 -1.78
CA LYS A 337 13.42 -22.20 -2.50
C LYS A 337 12.63 -23.17 -1.62
N GLU A 338 13.24 -23.71 -0.54
CA GLU A 338 12.56 -24.57 0.42
C GLU A 338 11.76 -23.79 1.47
N VAL A 339 12.07 -22.49 1.62
CA VAL A 339 11.46 -21.60 2.62
C VAL A 339 10.30 -20.79 2.05
N ILE A 340 10.45 -20.25 0.84
CA ILE A 340 9.45 -19.37 0.20
C ILE A 340 8.03 -19.96 0.23
N PRO A 341 7.78 -21.25 -0.10
CA PRO A 341 6.43 -21.79 -0.09
C PRO A 341 5.77 -21.84 1.29
N LYS A 342 6.54 -21.65 2.37
CA LYS A 342 6.06 -21.63 3.76
C LYS A 342 5.78 -20.25 4.30
N LEU A 343 6.14 -19.19 3.53
CA LEU A 343 5.95 -17.78 3.86
C LEU A 343 4.70 -17.28 3.13
N ASN A 344 3.65 -16.93 3.85
CA ASN A 344 2.34 -16.68 3.27
C ASN A 344 1.64 -15.38 3.71
N THR A 345 2.31 -14.57 4.53
CA THR A 345 1.70 -13.36 5.11
C THR A 345 2.52 -12.08 4.88
N SER A 346 3.67 -12.17 4.22
CA SER A 346 4.53 -11.01 3.95
C SER A 346 3.98 -10.15 2.81
N GLY A 347 4.11 -8.84 2.91
CA GLY A 347 3.76 -7.91 1.83
C GLY A 347 4.64 -8.10 0.60
N ALA A 348 5.96 -8.19 0.80
CA ALA A 348 6.94 -8.53 -0.24
C ALA A 348 8.07 -9.40 0.34
N ILE A 349 8.67 -10.27 -0.49
CA ILE A 349 9.80 -11.12 -0.11
C ILE A 349 11.02 -10.81 -0.98
N PHE A 350 12.12 -10.42 -0.34
CA PHE A 350 13.41 -10.12 -0.96
C PHE A 350 14.34 -11.32 -0.76
N VAL A 351 14.76 -11.96 -1.84
CA VAL A 351 15.42 -13.27 -1.79
C VAL A 351 16.90 -13.17 -2.11
N GLY A 352 17.73 -13.53 -1.14
CA GLY A 352 19.17 -13.65 -1.32
C GLY A 352 19.94 -12.35 -1.07
N PRO A 353 21.29 -12.42 -1.05
CA PRO A 353 22.15 -11.38 -0.51
C PRO A 353 22.20 -10.08 -1.32
N TYR A 354 21.80 -10.11 -2.57
CA TYR A 354 21.81 -8.94 -3.47
C TYR A 354 20.44 -8.27 -3.60
N SER A 355 19.42 -8.78 -2.93
CA SER A 355 18.05 -8.27 -2.99
C SER A 355 17.81 -7.26 -1.87
N ALA A 356 18.57 -6.16 -1.88
CA ALA A 356 18.35 -5.06 -0.95
C ALA A 356 16.91 -4.50 -1.08
N VAL A 357 16.25 -4.23 0.04
CA VAL A 357 14.85 -3.73 0.08
C VAL A 357 14.69 -2.46 -0.75
N ALA A 358 15.67 -1.55 -0.71
CA ALA A 358 15.66 -0.31 -1.49
C ALA A 358 15.56 -0.54 -3.02
N ILE A 359 16.01 -1.68 -3.55
CA ILE A 359 15.83 -2.00 -4.97
C ILE A 359 14.33 -2.23 -5.27
N GLY A 360 13.62 -2.91 -4.37
CA GLY A 360 12.17 -3.07 -4.46
C GLY A 360 11.44 -1.75 -4.38
N ASP A 361 11.79 -0.93 -3.39
CA ASP A 361 11.14 0.35 -3.14
C ASP A 361 11.28 1.36 -4.28
N PHE A 362 12.37 1.28 -5.05
CA PHE A 362 12.65 2.31 -6.05
C PHE A 362 12.62 1.82 -7.50
N ILE A 363 13.04 0.58 -7.81
CA ILE A 363 13.39 0.21 -9.18
C ILE A 363 12.81 -1.11 -9.66
N ALA A 364 12.60 -2.11 -8.79
CA ALA A 364 12.32 -3.48 -9.23
C ALA A 364 11.02 -3.65 -10.01
N GLY A 365 10.00 -2.86 -9.71
CA GLY A 365 8.71 -2.89 -10.43
C GLY A 365 7.47 -3.19 -9.58
N PRO A 366 7.46 -4.15 -8.64
CA PRO A 366 6.37 -4.28 -7.67
C PRO A 366 6.17 -3.00 -6.87
N SER A 367 4.92 -2.70 -6.50
CA SER A 367 4.64 -1.54 -5.64
C SER A 367 5.17 -1.76 -4.23
N HIS A 368 5.73 -0.69 -3.65
CA HIS A 368 6.11 -0.64 -2.25
C HIS A 368 4.95 -0.24 -1.31
N THR A 369 3.76 0.01 -1.85
CA THR A 369 2.58 0.23 -1.00
C THR A 369 2.06 -1.13 -0.57
N LEU A 370 2.49 -1.55 0.59
CA LEU A 370 2.32 -2.90 1.12
C LEU A 370 1.49 -2.90 2.41
N PRO A 371 0.88 -4.02 2.80
CA PRO A 371 0.21 -4.14 4.08
C PRO A 371 1.23 -4.11 5.22
N THR A 372 0.91 -3.40 6.29
CA THR A 372 1.71 -3.26 7.51
C THR A 372 0.90 -3.63 8.75
N GLY A 373 1.51 -3.66 9.93
CA GLY A 373 0.78 -3.89 11.18
C GLY A 373 0.12 -5.28 11.28
N GLY A 374 0.68 -6.29 10.61
CA GLY A 374 0.10 -7.62 10.55
C GLY A 374 -1.00 -7.79 9.50
N ALA A 375 -1.37 -6.74 8.78
CA ALA A 375 -2.44 -6.77 7.77
C ALA A 375 -2.10 -7.67 6.56
N GLY A 376 -0.85 -8.08 6.38
CA GLY A 376 -0.44 -9.06 5.36
C GLY A 376 -1.14 -10.43 5.48
N LYS A 377 -1.74 -10.73 6.64
CA LYS A 377 -2.60 -11.92 6.84
C LYS A 377 -3.92 -11.83 6.06
N SER A 378 -4.39 -10.63 5.75
CA SER A 378 -5.71 -10.40 5.14
C SER A 378 -5.66 -9.58 3.85
N PHE A 379 -4.59 -8.85 3.62
CA PHE A 379 -4.46 -7.93 2.48
C PHE A 379 -3.15 -8.16 1.74
N SER A 380 -3.18 -7.96 0.44
CA SER A 380 -1.98 -7.93 -0.42
C SER A 380 -1.53 -6.49 -0.66
N GLY A 381 -0.28 -6.33 -1.13
CA GLY A 381 0.21 -5.03 -1.60
C GLY A 381 -0.56 -4.48 -2.80
N LEU A 382 -0.34 -3.22 -3.11
CA LEU A 382 -1.01 -2.53 -4.20
C LEU A 382 -0.62 -3.13 -5.55
N THR A 383 -1.63 -3.51 -6.32
CA THR A 383 -1.48 -4.14 -7.65
C THR A 383 -2.37 -3.45 -8.69
N VAL A 384 -2.11 -3.70 -9.96
CA VAL A 384 -2.83 -3.07 -11.07
C VAL A 384 -4.32 -3.44 -11.11
N ASP A 385 -4.70 -4.61 -10.66
CA ASP A 385 -6.09 -5.07 -10.60
C ASP A 385 -6.91 -4.30 -9.57
N MET A 386 -6.27 -3.72 -8.54
CA MET A 386 -6.95 -2.84 -7.59
C MET A 386 -7.48 -1.54 -8.22
N PHE A 387 -6.96 -1.16 -9.40
CA PHE A 387 -7.44 -0.05 -10.23
C PHE A 387 -8.51 -0.45 -11.25
N GLN A 388 -8.95 -1.71 -11.21
CA GLN A 388 -9.98 -2.26 -12.09
C GLN A 388 -11.19 -2.73 -11.28
N ARG A 389 -12.39 -2.61 -11.85
CA ARG A 389 -13.60 -3.26 -11.35
C ARG A 389 -13.82 -4.55 -12.12
N ARG A 390 -14.16 -5.58 -11.40
CA ARG A 390 -14.59 -6.87 -11.94
C ARG A 390 -16.11 -6.88 -12.04
N THR A 391 -16.64 -7.30 -13.20
CA THR A 391 -18.05 -7.53 -13.41
C THR A 391 -18.26 -8.93 -14.00
N SER A 392 -19.10 -9.73 -13.37
CA SER A 392 -19.47 -11.05 -13.89
C SER A 392 -20.46 -10.88 -15.05
N ILE A 393 -20.25 -11.67 -16.10
CA ILE A 393 -21.15 -11.76 -17.26
C ILE A 393 -21.77 -13.15 -17.28
N VAL A 394 -23.07 -13.21 -17.40
CA VAL A 394 -23.83 -14.45 -17.56
C VAL A 394 -24.66 -14.33 -18.84
N GLU A 395 -24.43 -15.25 -19.77
CA GLU A 395 -25.13 -15.31 -21.05
C GLU A 395 -25.74 -16.70 -21.23
N VAL A 396 -27.08 -16.76 -21.27
CA VAL A 396 -27.84 -18.02 -21.27
C VAL A 396 -28.49 -18.21 -22.64
N SER A 397 -28.23 -19.33 -23.31
CA SER A 397 -28.96 -19.74 -24.51
C SER A 397 -30.28 -20.41 -24.14
N LYS A 398 -31.24 -20.47 -25.09
CA LYS A 398 -32.50 -21.21 -24.94
C LYS A 398 -32.29 -22.63 -24.40
N ASN A 399 -31.35 -23.39 -25.00
CA ASN A 399 -31.05 -24.75 -24.60
C ASN A 399 -30.46 -24.84 -23.17
N SER A 400 -29.57 -23.92 -22.82
CA SER A 400 -28.99 -23.85 -21.46
C SER A 400 -30.03 -23.45 -20.43
N LEU A 401 -30.96 -22.54 -20.77
CA LEU A 401 -32.10 -22.21 -19.92
C LEU A 401 -32.93 -23.45 -19.61
N ASN A 402 -33.39 -24.17 -20.64
CA ASN A 402 -34.25 -25.34 -20.47
C ASN A 402 -33.60 -26.42 -19.57
N LYS A 403 -32.28 -26.59 -19.66
CA LYS A 403 -31.53 -27.49 -18.78
C LYS A 403 -31.43 -27.00 -17.33
N SER A 404 -31.71 -25.74 -17.05
CA SER A 404 -31.56 -25.11 -15.73
C SER A 404 -32.89 -24.91 -15.00
N VAL A 405 -34.02 -25.00 -15.70
CA VAL A 405 -35.37 -24.68 -15.17
C VAL A 405 -35.68 -25.44 -13.87
N GLU A 406 -35.55 -26.74 -13.87
CA GLU A 406 -35.94 -27.57 -12.71
C GLU A 406 -35.09 -27.28 -11.47
N SER A 407 -33.78 -26.99 -11.68
CA SER A 407 -32.88 -26.61 -10.59
C SER A 407 -33.22 -25.24 -10.00
N VAL A 408 -33.51 -24.25 -10.86
CA VAL A 408 -33.92 -22.91 -10.39
C VAL A 408 -35.24 -22.96 -9.65
N LYS A 409 -36.21 -23.74 -10.16
CA LYS A 409 -37.51 -23.94 -9.51
C LYS A 409 -37.34 -24.52 -8.11
N ALA A 410 -36.55 -25.60 -7.97
CA ALA A 410 -36.27 -26.23 -6.67
C ALA A 410 -35.64 -25.23 -5.67
N PHE A 411 -34.69 -24.40 -6.09
CA PHE A 411 -34.13 -23.33 -5.24
C PHE A 411 -35.15 -22.25 -4.88
N ALA A 412 -35.98 -21.83 -5.82
CA ALA A 412 -37.02 -20.86 -5.58
C ALA A 412 -38.04 -21.35 -4.54
N GLU A 413 -38.42 -22.62 -4.60
CA GLU A 413 -39.30 -23.28 -3.62
C GLU A 413 -38.64 -23.34 -2.23
N ILE A 414 -37.37 -23.76 -2.12
CA ILE A 414 -36.63 -23.85 -0.84
C ILE A 414 -36.50 -22.48 -0.18
N GLU A 415 -36.23 -21.44 -0.97
CA GLU A 415 -36.00 -20.09 -0.48
C GLU A 415 -37.29 -19.24 -0.36
N GLY A 416 -38.42 -19.75 -0.83
CA GLY A 416 -39.72 -19.02 -0.86
C GLY A 416 -39.68 -17.81 -1.82
N LEU A 417 -38.93 -17.92 -2.94
CA LEU A 417 -38.70 -16.87 -3.92
C LEU A 417 -39.47 -17.16 -5.22
N ASP A 418 -40.80 -17.16 -5.18
CA ASP A 418 -41.67 -17.54 -6.31
C ASP A 418 -41.37 -16.76 -7.59
N ALA A 419 -41.13 -15.45 -7.49
CA ALA A 419 -40.79 -14.62 -8.62
C ALA A 419 -39.49 -15.04 -9.33
N HIS A 420 -38.51 -15.61 -8.63
CA HIS A 420 -37.32 -16.18 -9.25
C HIS A 420 -37.64 -17.40 -10.09
N GLY A 421 -38.47 -18.31 -9.57
CA GLY A 421 -38.96 -19.47 -10.29
C GLY A 421 -39.73 -19.10 -11.53
N GLU A 422 -40.73 -18.23 -11.38
CA GLU A 422 -41.59 -17.72 -12.50
C GLU A 422 -40.76 -17.02 -13.57
N SER A 423 -39.72 -16.26 -13.20
CA SER A 423 -38.89 -15.56 -14.17
C SER A 423 -38.19 -16.50 -15.15
N VAL A 424 -37.89 -17.72 -14.74
CA VAL A 424 -37.25 -18.76 -15.57
C VAL A 424 -38.31 -19.55 -16.35
N LEU A 425 -39.44 -19.87 -15.71
CA LEU A 425 -40.56 -20.57 -16.34
C LEU A 425 -41.14 -19.79 -17.52
N LEU A 426 -41.33 -18.48 -17.40
CA LEU A 426 -41.80 -17.59 -18.48
C LEU A 426 -40.86 -17.55 -19.69
N ARG A 427 -39.60 -17.92 -19.54
CA ARG A 427 -38.60 -17.99 -20.60
C ARG A 427 -38.43 -19.39 -21.18
N ARG A 428 -39.03 -20.39 -20.53
CA ARG A 428 -39.08 -21.75 -21.06
C ARG A 428 -39.86 -21.74 -22.37
N THR A 429 -39.30 -22.35 -23.35
CA THR A 429 -39.98 -22.53 -24.65
C THR A 429 -39.89 -24.00 -25.00
N ASP A 430 -40.97 -24.55 -25.42
CA ASP A 430 -41.10 -25.93 -25.92
C ASP A 430 -40.18 -26.17 -27.11
#